data_e41e8612ef2b98fe7e3e8895d0009e29
#
_entry.id   e41e8612ef2b98fe7e3e8895d0009e29
#
_cell.length_a   1.000
_cell.length_b   1.000
_cell.length_c   1.000
_cell.angle_alpha   90.00
_cell.angle_beta   90.00
_cell.angle_gamma   90.00
#
_symmetry.space_group_name_H-M   'P 1'
#
loop_
_entity.id
_entity.type
_entity.pdbx_description
1 polymer ?
#
loop_
_entity_poly.entity_id
_entity_poly.type
_entity_poly.pdbx_seq_one_letter_code
_entity_poly.pdbx_strand_id
1 'polypeptide(L)'
;MATGIIGPAWEFRNYRSNSESVDGACGRVYTLDTSRPEANPRLANHYSPRKGAILNIQVTVNGKVQEREVDPRRLLVHFLRDDLGLTGTKIGCDTSQCGACVVKMDGKTVKSCTCLAVQANGSDVTTIEGIAPEGGLDPVQEAFWDNHGLQCGFCTAGMIITVDELLRKNPNPSEDEVREGLKGNICRCTGYQNIVKATLAAAEAKRS
;
A
#
# COMPACT_ATOMS: atom_id res chain seq x y z
N MET A 1 22.40 -33.70 20.54
CA MET A 1 21.32 -32.74 20.88
C MET A 1 21.69 -31.43 20.15
N ALA A 2 21.14 -31.21 18.98
CA ALA A 2 21.47 -30.08 18.11
C ALA A 2 20.22 -29.22 17.96
N THR A 3 20.24 -28.04 18.57
CA THR A 3 19.23 -26.99 18.42
C THR A 3 19.55 -26.18 17.17
N GLY A 4 18.81 -26.44 16.09
CA GLY A 4 18.86 -25.64 14.87
C GLY A 4 18.04 -24.37 14.99
N ILE A 5 18.69 -23.25 14.97
CA ILE A 5 18.09 -21.92 14.87
C ILE A 5 17.72 -21.70 13.40
N ILE A 6 16.43 -21.63 13.09
CA ILE A 6 15.95 -21.21 11.78
C ILE A 6 15.72 -19.70 11.84
N GLY A 7 16.62 -18.95 11.20
CA GLY A 7 16.46 -17.51 10.99
C GLY A 7 15.37 -17.19 9.97
N PRO A 8 14.73 -16.00 10.03
CA PRO A 8 13.66 -15.62 9.11
C PRO A 8 14.25 -15.26 7.74
N ALA A 9 14.09 -16.16 6.77
CA ALA A 9 14.47 -15.94 5.38
C ALA A 9 13.29 -15.38 4.60
N TRP A 10 13.19 -14.07 4.47
CA TRP A 10 12.45 -13.42 3.39
C TRP A 10 13.44 -12.86 2.36
N GLU A 11 14.26 -13.75 1.80
CA GLU A 11 14.97 -13.45 0.57
C GLU A 11 14.06 -13.66 -0.63
N PHE A 12 13.72 -12.59 -1.34
CA PHE A 12 13.17 -12.68 -2.67
C PHE A 12 14.20 -13.35 -3.58
N ARG A 13 14.06 -14.66 -3.77
CA ARG A 13 14.82 -15.37 -4.80
C ARG A 13 14.33 -14.88 -6.16
N ASN A 14 15.26 -14.34 -6.91
CA ASN A 14 15.13 -14.12 -8.34
C ASN A 14 14.60 -15.41 -9.01
N TYR A 15 13.37 -15.36 -9.49
CA TYR A 15 12.80 -16.41 -10.31
C TYR A 15 13.50 -16.38 -11.67
N ARG A 16 14.55 -17.18 -11.84
CA ARG A 16 15.07 -17.52 -13.16
C ARG A 16 14.15 -18.56 -13.77
N SER A 17 13.49 -18.21 -14.85
CA SER A 17 12.72 -19.13 -15.68
C SER A 17 13.66 -20.14 -16.34
N ASN A 18 13.62 -21.41 -15.92
CA ASN A 18 14.06 -22.50 -16.74
C ASN A 18 12.93 -22.81 -17.75
N SER A 19 13.25 -22.65 -19.03
CA SER A 19 12.38 -23.07 -20.12
C SER A 19 12.50 -24.58 -20.29
N GLU A 20 11.53 -25.33 -19.81
CA GLU A 20 11.25 -26.67 -20.31
C GLU A 20 9.82 -26.71 -20.87
N SER A 21 9.73 -27.19 -22.11
CA SER A 21 8.53 -27.27 -22.92
C SER A 21 7.47 -28.20 -22.32
N VAL A 22 6.25 -27.69 -22.20
CA VAL A 22 5.06 -28.52 -22.00
C VAL A 22 4.14 -28.25 -23.18
N ASP A 23 4.09 -29.20 -24.13
CA ASP A 23 3.13 -29.24 -25.22
C ASP A 23 1.74 -29.56 -24.64
N GLY A 24 0.75 -28.75 -25.00
CA GLY A 24 -0.65 -29.09 -24.74
C GLY A 24 -1.54 -27.87 -24.48
N ALA A 25 -2.12 -27.39 -25.59
CA ALA A 25 -3.39 -26.66 -25.75
C ALA A 25 -3.89 -25.83 -24.56
N CYS A 26 -3.68 -24.56 -24.61
CA CYS A 26 -4.51 -23.40 -24.26
C CYS A 26 -3.67 -22.23 -23.71
N GLY A 27 -3.77 -21.10 -24.40
CA GLY A 27 -3.28 -19.82 -23.87
C GLY A 27 -1.98 -19.34 -24.51
N ARG A 28 -2.07 -18.34 -25.35
CA ARG A 28 -0.91 -17.60 -25.85
C ARG A 28 -0.11 -17.06 -24.67
N VAL A 29 1.05 -17.64 -24.45
CA VAL A 29 2.07 -17.04 -23.62
C VAL A 29 2.57 -15.80 -24.35
N TYR A 30 2.31 -14.62 -23.81
CA TYR A 30 2.95 -13.40 -24.28
C TYR A 30 4.40 -13.46 -23.83
N THR A 31 5.30 -13.87 -24.71
CA THR A 31 6.73 -13.66 -24.53
C THR A 31 6.97 -12.16 -24.55
N LEU A 32 7.60 -11.64 -23.49
CA LEU A 32 8.09 -10.27 -23.47
C LEU A 32 9.17 -10.17 -24.55
N ASP A 33 8.83 -9.57 -25.67
CA ASP A 33 9.78 -9.20 -26.71
C ASP A 33 10.67 -8.08 -26.15
N THR A 34 11.88 -8.44 -25.77
CA THR A 34 12.91 -7.50 -25.26
C THR A 34 13.53 -6.66 -26.37
N SER A 35 13.14 -6.87 -27.63
CA SER A 35 13.57 -6.09 -28.80
C SER A 35 12.67 -4.89 -29.10
N ARG A 36 11.72 -4.54 -28.23
CA ARG A 36 10.87 -3.36 -28.43
C ARG A 36 11.75 -2.12 -28.53
N PRO A 37 11.71 -1.42 -29.66
CA PRO A 37 12.29 -0.10 -29.75
C PRO A 37 11.60 0.81 -28.74
N GLU A 38 12.37 1.75 -28.23
CA GLU A 38 12.06 2.80 -27.27
C GLU A 38 10.58 3.17 -27.20
N ALA A 39 10.08 3.30 -25.96
CA ALA A 39 8.69 3.65 -25.67
C ALA A 39 8.16 4.68 -26.65
N ASN A 40 7.05 4.36 -27.31
CA ASN A 40 6.39 5.23 -28.28
C ASN A 40 6.29 6.66 -27.70
N PRO A 41 6.99 7.64 -28.28
CA PRO A 41 7.01 9.01 -27.76
C PRO A 41 5.61 9.69 -27.76
N ARG A 42 4.62 9.04 -28.41
CA ARG A 42 3.21 9.47 -28.38
C ARG A 42 2.46 9.00 -27.13
N LEU A 43 3.03 8.05 -26.35
CA LEU A 43 2.53 7.62 -25.05
C LEU A 43 3.39 8.18 -23.89
N ALA A 44 4.48 8.84 -24.20
CA ALA A 44 5.15 9.70 -23.25
C ALA A 44 4.14 10.76 -22.83
N ASN A 45 3.68 10.58 -21.63
CA ASN A 45 2.72 11.35 -20.88
C ASN A 45 2.66 12.80 -21.38
N HIS A 46 1.52 13.23 -21.95
CA HIS A 46 1.27 14.63 -22.33
C HIS A 46 1.24 15.59 -21.13
N TYR A 47 1.80 15.15 -19.99
CA TYR A 47 2.14 16.00 -18.88
C TYR A 47 3.44 16.74 -19.19
N SER A 48 3.37 17.63 -20.17
CA SER A 48 4.34 18.72 -20.25
C SER A 48 4.06 19.61 -19.04
N PRO A 49 4.98 19.73 -18.07
CA PRO A 49 4.79 20.70 -17.00
C PRO A 49 4.67 22.06 -17.71
N ARG A 50 3.43 22.59 -17.76
CA ARG A 50 3.33 24.03 -18.03
C ARG A 50 4.25 24.64 -16.98
N LYS A 51 5.11 25.58 -17.37
CA LYS A 51 5.95 26.34 -16.44
C LYS A 51 5.03 27.04 -15.44
N GLY A 52 4.47 26.29 -14.51
CA GLY A 52 3.68 26.75 -13.39
C GLY A 52 4.60 26.93 -12.19
N ALA A 53 4.18 27.72 -11.25
CA ALA A 53 4.93 27.92 -10.01
C ALA A 53 5.27 26.55 -9.40
N ILE A 54 6.55 26.29 -9.21
CA ILE A 54 7.03 25.18 -8.39
C ILE A 54 6.93 25.65 -6.95
N LEU A 55 6.38 24.80 -6.08
CA LEU A 55 6.24 25.10 -4.65
C LEU A 55 7.14 24.19 -3.85
N ASN A 56 7.87 24.78 -2.89
CA ASN A 56 8.60 24.01 -1.89
C ASN A 56 7.62 23.58 -0.81
N ILE A 57 7.61 22.28 -0.51
CA ILE A 57 6.86 21.69 0.59
C ILE A 57 7.79 20.97 1.55
N GLN A 58 7.43 20.97 2.81
CA GLN A 58 8.08 20.19 3.85
C GLN A 58 7.04 19.28 4.48
N VAL A 59 7.21 17.97 4.34
CA VAL A 59 6.29 16.94 4.86
C VAL A 59 7.09 15.94 5.69
N THR A 60 6.63 15.62 6.88
CA THR A 60 7.20 14.51 7.65
C THR A 60 6.57 13.22 7.15
N VAL A 61 7.36 12.30 6.59
CA VAL A 61 6.88 11.01 6.08
C VAL A 61 7.56 9.88 6.82
N ASN A 62 6.78 9.06 7.51
CA ASN A 62 7.28 7.94 8.35
C ASN A 62 8.36 8.42 9.32
N GLY A 63 8.13 9.55 9.99
CA GLY A 63 9.05 10.14 10.95
C GLY A 63 10.26 10.85 10.35
N LYS A 64 10.39 10.93 9.01
CA LYS A 64 11.50 11.61 8.33
C LYS A 64 11.00 12.85 7.59
N VAL A 65 11.62 13.98 7.87
CA VAL A 65 11.32 15.25 7.18
C VAL A 65 11.77 15.14 5.71
N GLN A 66 10.87 15.45 4.80
CA GLN A 66 11.07 15.47 3.36
C GLN A 66 10.84 16.88 2.84
N GLU A 67 11.86 17.50 2.27
CA GLU A 67 11.76 18.80 1.59
C GLU A 67 11.85 18.54 0.09
N ARG A 68 10.85 18.99 -0.66
CA ARG A 68 10.78 18.78 -2.12
C ARG A 68 10.10 19.95 -2.82
N GLU A 69 10.57 20.19 -4.03
CA GLU A 69 9.88 21.05 -4.99
C GLU A 69 8.82 20.23 -5.72
N VAL A 70 7.59 20.68 -5.70
CA VAL A 70 6.46 19.98 -6.34
C VAL A 70 5.63 20.91 -7.23
N ASP A 71 5.05 20.33 -8.28
CA ASP A 71 3.98 21.01 -9.03
C ASP A 71 2.75 21.14 -8.11
N PRO A 72 2.06 22.30 -8.05
CA PRO A 72 0.87 22.50 -7.22
C PRO A 72 -0.25 21.46 -7.44
N ARG A 73 -0.27 20.82 -8.61
CA ARG A 73 -1.25 19.78 -8.97
C ARG A 73 -0.77 18.37 -8.64
N ARG A 74 0.45 18.21 -8.08
CA ARG A 74 0.98 16.89 -7.71
C ARG A 74 0.10 16.25 -6.67
N LEU A 75 -0.44 15.06 -6.95
CA LEU A 75 -1.20 14.29 -5.98
C LEU A 75 -0.27 13.70 -4.92
N LEU A 76 -0.76 13.61 -3.69
CA LEU A 76 -0.01 13.04 -2.57
C LEU A 76 0.43 11.60 -2.85
N VAL A 77 -0.42 10.79 -3.48
CA VAL A 77 -0.07 9.41 -3.85
C VAL A 77 1.12 9.35 -4.81
N HIS A 78 1.19 10.25 -5.77
CA HIS A 78 2.33 10.31 -6.70
C HIS A 78 3.60 10.84 -6.01
N PHE A 79 3.45 11.83 -5.14
CA PHE A 79 4.56 12.29 -4.31
C PHE A 79 5.17 11.15 -3.48
N LEU A 80 4.34 10.37 -2.79
CA LEU A 80 4.81 9.24 -1.99
C LEU A 80 5.47 8.16 -2.85
N ARG A 81 4.85 7.78 -3.96
CA ARG A 81 5.30 6.65 -4.78
C ARG A 81 6.48 6.98 -5.69
N ASP A 82 6.37 8.10 -6.40
CA ASP A 82 7.30 8.42 -7.50
C ASP A 82 8.45 9.30 -7.00
N ASP A 83 8.16 10.27 -6.11
CA ASP A 83 9.17 11.22 -5.64
C ASP A 83 9.94 10.68 -4.41
N LEU A 84 9.29 9.88 -3.55
CA LEU A 84 9.90 9.28 -2.36
C LEU A 84 10.16 7.77 -2.47
N GLY A 85 9.68 7.09 -3.53
CA GLY A 85 9.87 5.66 -3.72
C GLY A 85 9.05 4.76 -2.79
N LEU A 86 8.07 5.30 -2.04
CA LEU A 86 7.22 4.56 -1.11
C LEU A 86 6.06 3.88 -1.87
N THR A 87 6.35 2.74 -2.49
CA THR A 87 5.44 2.05 -3.42
C THR A 87 4.39 1.16 -2.74
N GLY A 88 4.41 1.03 -1.43
CA GLY A 88 3.40 0.29 -0.64
C GLY A 88 2.01 0.91 -0.76
N THR A 89 1.90 2.23 -0.85
CA THR A 89 0.65 2.92 -1.17
C THR A 89 0.27 2.66 -2.63
N LYS A 90 -0.87 2.03 -2.89
CA LYS A 90 -1.30 1.59 -4.24
C LYS A 90 -2.31 2.55 -4.87
N ILE A 91 -2.34 2.62 -6.20
CA ILE A 91 -3.35 3.35 -6.97
C ILE A 91 -4.25 2.33 -7.67
N GLY A 92 -5.50 2.20 -7.21
CA GLY A 92 -6.44 1.25 -7.79
C GLY A 92 -7.48 1.90 -8.70
N CYS A 93 -8.15 2.96 -8.26
CA CYS A 93 -9.22 3.60 -9.00
C CYS A 93 -8.94 5.05 -9.40
N ASP A 94 -8.04 5.72 -8.69
CA ASP A 94 -7.70 7.14 -8.85
C ASP A 94 -8.90 8.11 -8.71
N THR A 95 -9.97 7.65 -8.04
CA THR A 95 -11.25 8.36 -7.88
C THR A 95 -11.80 8.29 -6.46
N SER A 96 -10.94 8.07 -5.46
CA SER A 96 -11.32 7.99 -4.03
C SER A 96 -12.28 6.84 -3.65
N GLN A 97 -12.50 5.84 -4.53
CA GLN A 97 -13.46 4.76 -4.28
C GLN A 97 -12.83 3.55 -3.58
N CYS A 98 -11.69 3.05 -4.08
CA CYS A 98 -11.20 1.71 -3.73
C CYS A 98 -10.44 1.61 -2.41
N GLY A 99 -9.95 2.70 -1.83
CA GLY A 99 -9.20 2.70 -0.58
C GLY A 99 -7.77 2.16 -0.62
N ALA A 100 -7.27 1.69 -1.78
CA ALA A 100 -5.91 1.15 -1.90
C ALA A 100 -4.81 2.20 -1.64
N CYS A 101 -5.14 3.49 -1.80
CA CYS A 101 -4.25 4.63 -1.60
C CYS A 101 -4.34 5.26 -0.21
N VAL A 102 -5.02 4.64 0.74
CA VAL A 102 -5.17 5.19 2.10
C VAL A 102 -3.82 5.30 2.78
N VAL A 103 -3.58 6.48 3.37
CA VAL A 103 -2.46 6.80 4.25
C VAL A 103 -2.99 7.50 5.49
N LYS A 104 -2.21 7.62 6.56
CA LYS A 104 -2.54 8.54 7.66
C LYS A 104 -1.92 9.91 7.36
N MET A 105 -2.66 10.96 7.64
CA MET A 105 -2.17 12.33 7.67
C MET A 105 -2.66 12.97 8.97
N ASP A 106 -1.73 13.42 9.80
CA ASP A 106 -2.00 13.95 11.15
C ASP A 106 -2.88 13.00 11.98
N GLY A 107 -2.58 11.70 11.91
CA GLY A 107 -3.28 10.63 12.64
C GLY A 107 -4.66 10.24 12.12
N LYS A 108 -5.11 10.79 10.98
CA LYS A 108 -6.40 10.47 10.33
C LYS A 108 -6.18 9.82 8.98
N THR A 109 -7.01 8.84 8.62
CA THR A 109 -6.95 8.22 7.29
C THR A 109 -7.42 9.19 6.20
N VAL A 110 -6.63 9.31 5.14
CA VAL A 110 -6.97 10.07 3.94
C VAL A 110 -6.70 9.24 2.68
N LYS A 111 -7.45 9.50 1.62
CA LYS A 111 -7.22 8.88 0.31
C LYS A 111 -6.27 9.74 -0.51
N SER A 112 -5.01 9.37 -0.54
CA SER A 112 -3.92 10.17 -1.14
C SER A 112 -4.07 10.40 -2.66
N CYS A 113 -4.91 9.63 -3.36
CA CYS A 113 -5.20 9.85 -4.78
C CYS A 113 -6.09 11.08 -5.07
N THR A 114 -6.69 11.69 -4.04
CA THR A 114 -7.51 12.90 -4.17
C THR A 114 -7.04 14.04 -3.27
N CYS A 115 -5.87 13.86 -2.66
CA CYS A 115 -5.17 14.89 -1.88
C CYS A 115 -4.00 15.42 -2.70
N LEU A 116 -3.81 16.75 -2.73
CA LEU A 116 -2.64 17.36 -3.34
C LEU A 116 -1.44 17.29 -2.39
N ALA A 117 -0.24 17.09 -2.91
CA ALA A 117 0.99 17.08 -2.11
C ALA A 117 1.19 18.40 -1.34
N VAL A 118 0.80 19.52 -1.92
CA VAL A 118 0.87 20.85 -1.27
C VAL A 118 -0.05 20.98 -0.06
N GLN A 119 -1.13 20.18 0.03
CA GLN A 119 -2.02 20.15 1.19
C GLN A 119 -1.40 19.42 2.38
N ALA A 120 -0.41 18.57 2.13
CA ALA A 120 0.33 17.87 3.17
C ALA A 120 1.53 18.67 3.71
N ASN A 121 1.73 19.92 3.23
CA ASN A 121 2.81 20.77 3.72
C ASN A 121 2.67 21.03 5.23
N GLY A 122 3.70 20.74 6.00
CA GLY A 122 3.72 20.82 7.47
C GLY A 122 3.05 19.67 8.20
N SER A 123 2.45 18.69 7.49
CA SER A 123 1.78 17.53 8.08
C SER A 123 2.71 16.35 8.31
N ASP A 124 2.26 15.44 9.20
CA ASP A 124 2.86 14.12 9.41
C ASP A 124 2.08 13.06 8.63
N VAL A 125 2.76 12.41 7.69
CA VAL A 125 2.18 11.37 6.84
C VAL A 125 2.78 10.02 7.20
N THR A 126 1.94 9.04 7.56
CA THR A 126 2.36 7.65 7.78
C THR A 126 1.80 6.77 6.67
N THR A 127 2.70 6.09 5.96
CA THR A 127 2.37 5.07 4.96
C THR A 127 2.50 3.67 5.56
N ILE A 128 2.17 2.63 4.79
CA ILE A 128 2.29 1.23 5.26
C ILE A 128 3.73 0.87 5.65
N GLU A 129 4.71 1.47 5.02
CA GLU A 129 6.13 1.26 5.31
C GLU A 129 6.55 1.82 6.68
N GLY A 130 5.76 2.74 7.23
CA GLY A 130 6.04 3.37 8.54
C GLY A 130 5.17 2.88 9.69
N ILE A 131 4.31 1.88 9.48
CA ILE A 131 3.45 1.34 10.55
C ILE A 131 4.20 0.34 11.42
N ALA A 132 5.03 -0.51 10.79
CA ALA A 132 5.78 -1.52 11.52
C ALA A 132 6.91 -0.91 12.35
N PRO A 133 7.16 -1.40 13.58
CA PRO A 133 8.36 -1.10 14.31
C PRO A 133 9.60 -1.71 13.62
N GLU A 134 10.78 -1.21 13.92
CA GLU A 134 12.02 -1.79 13.40
C GLU A 134 12.14 -3.28 13.79
N GLY A 135 12.31 -4.14 12.77
CA GLY A 135 12.55 -5.57 12.94
C GLY A 135 11.32 -6.42 13.24
N GLY A 136 10.09 -5.86 13.16
CA GLY A 136 8.85 -6.60 13.43
C GLY A 136 7.70 -6.22 12.52
N LEU A 137 6.53 -6.75 12.85
CA LEU A 137 5.25 -6.37 12.28
C LEU A 137 4.41 -5.64 13.33
N ASP A 138 3.54 -4.73 12.89
CA ASP A 138 2.49 -4.20 13.74
C ASP A 138 1.44 -5.30 14.01
N PRO A 139 0.77 -5.33 15.17
CA PRO A 139 -0.24 -6.35 15.49
C PRO A 139 -1.33 -6.52 14.43
N VAL A 140 -1.69 -5.45 13.71
CA VAL A 140 -2.65 -5.55 12.60
C VAL A 140 -2.03 -6.29 11.41
N GLN A 141 -0.78 -6.02 11.09
CA GLN A 141 -0.06 -6.71 10.01
C GLN A 141 0.09 -8.21 10.32
N GLU A 142 0.47 -8.54 11.55
CA GLU A 142 0.61 -9.91 12.03
C GLU A 142 -0.72 -10.66 11.98
N ALA A 143 -1.80 -10.06 12.47
CA ALA A 143 -3.13 -10.64 12.42
C ALA A 143 -3.62 -10.88 10.97
N PHE A 144 -3.29 -9.97 10.02
CA PHE A 144 -3.59 -10.17 8.61
C PHE A 144 -2.81 -11.34 8.01
N TRP A 145 -1.57 -11.54 8.43
CA TRP A 145 -0.75 -12.66 8.02
C TRP A 145 -1.32 -13.99 8.55
N ASP A 146 -1.54 -14.10 9.84
CA ASP A 146 -1.95 -15.33 10.52
C ASP A 146 -3.36 -15.78 10.13
N ASN A 147 -4.26 -14.84 9.88
CA ASN A 147 -5.65 -15.14 9.51
C ASN A 147 -5.89 -15.11 8.00
N HIS A 148 -4.83 -15.08 7.17
CA HIS A 148 -4.95 -15.03 5.71
C HIS A 148 -5.84 -13.87 5.23
N GLY A 149 -5.73 -12.69 5.86
CA GLY A 149 -6.47 -11.48 5.52
C GLY A 149 -6.09 -10.86 4.18
N LEU A 150 -5.21 -11.50 3.42
CA LEU A 150 -4.71 -11.04 2.13
C LEU A 150 -4.55 -12.22 1.14
N GLN A 151 -4.62 -11.91 -0.17
CA GLN A 151 -4.27 -12.82 -1.26
C GLN A 151 -3.31 -12.12 -2.22
N CYS A 152 -3.79 -11.32 -3.18
CA CYS A 152 -2.90 -10.60 -4.10
C CYS A 152 -2.10 -9.46 -3.44
N GLY A 153 -2.49 -9.01 -2.26
CA GLY A 153 -1.81 -7.96 -1.50
C GLY A 153 -2.10 -6.52 -1.95
N PHE A 154 -2.81 -6.31 -3.07
CA PHE A 154 -2.98 -4.98 -3.64
C PHE A 154 -3.76 -4.00 -2.74
N CYS A 155 -4.84 -4.46 -2.10
CA CYS A 155 -5.64 -3.65 -1.18
C CYS A 155 -5.07 -3.62 0.24
N THR A 156 -4.11 -4.49 0.56
CA THR A 156 -3.71 -4.81 1.94
C THR A 156 -3.15 -3.61 2.68
N ALA A 157 -2.31 -2.80 2.05
CA ALA A 157 -1.75 -1.60 2.66
C ALA A 157 -2.84 -0.64 3.14
N GLY A 158 -3.78 -0.31 2.26
CA GLY A 158 -4.90 0.57 2.61
C GLY A 158 -5.85 -0.04 3.65
N MET A 159 -6.06 -1.37 3.59
CA MET A 159 -6.86 -2.10 4.59
C MET A 159 -6.24 -2.00 5.98
N ILE A 160 -4.94 -2.32 6.11
CA ILE A 160 -4.22 -2.30 7.39
C ILE A 160 -4.27 -0.90 8.02
N ILE A 161 -4.02 0.15 7.24
CA ILE A 161 -4.09 1.53 7.73
C ILE A 161 -5.50 1.89 8.19
N THR A 162 -6.53 1.45 7.47
CA THR A 162 -7.93 1.69 7.84
C THR A 162 -8.30 0.93 9.11
N VAL A 163 -7.89 -0.34 9.22
CA VAL A 163 -8.12 -1.16 10.41
C VAL A 163 -7.41 -0.57 11.63
N ASP A 164 -6.18 -0.13 11.49
CA ASP A 164 -5.45 0.46 12.62
C ASP A 164 -6.14 1.73 13.14
N GLU A 165 -6.68 2.60 12.26
CA GLU A 165 -7.48 3.73 12.70
C GLU A 165 -8.82 3.30 13.32
N LEU A 166 -9.48 2.28 12.76
CA LEU A 166 -10.72 1.73 13.31
C LEU A 166 -10.50 1.25 14.75
N LEU A 167 -9.46 0.44 14.98
CA LEU A 167 -9.15 -0.11 16.30
C LEU A 167 -8.68 0.95 17.30
N ARG A 168 -8.06 2.03 16.84
CA ARG A 168 -7.73 3.18 17.67
C ARG A 168 -8.99 3.91 18.17
N LYS A 169 -10.05 3.98 17.33
CA LYS A 169 -11.34 4.62 17.68
C LYS A 169 -12.24 3.69 18.49
N ASN A 170 -12.27 2.43 18.12
CA ASN A 170 -13.06 1.38 18.78
C ASN A 170 -12.16 0.14 19.03
N PRO A 171 -11.57 0.00 20.22
CA PRO A 171 -10.67 -1.12 20.53
C PRO A 171 -11.37 -2.48 20.63
N ASN A 172 -12.70 -2.52 20.68
CA ASN A 172 -13.46 -3.76 20.77
C ASN A 172 -14.65 -3.74 19.81
N PRO A 173 -14.40 -3.75 18.47
CA PRO A 173 -15.47 -3.69 17.50
C PRO A 173 -16.20 -5.03 17.39
N SER A 174 -17.50 -4.96 17.16
CA SER A 174 -18.27 -6.10 16.66
C SER A 174 -17.94 -6.38 15.19
N GLU A 175 -18.33 -7.56 14.71
CA GLU A 175 -18.15 -7.91 13.29
C GLU A 175 -18.83 -6.91 12.35
N ASP A 176 -20.03 -6.47 12.69
CA ASP A 176 -20.79 -5.48 11.90
C ASP A 176 -20.09 -4.12 11.86
N GLU A 177 -19.54 -3.66 12.98
CA GLU A 177 -18.76 -2.42 13.05
C GLU A 177 -17.47 -2.52 12.21
N VAL A 178 -16.81 -3.68 12.20
CA VAL A 178 -15.67 -3.92 11.32
C VAL A 178 -16.10 -3.83 9.85
N ARG A 179 -17.19 -4.50 9.46
CA ARG A 179 -17.72 -4.46 8.10
C ARG A 179 -18.09 -3.04 7.68
N GLU A 180 -18.70 -2.27 8.57
CA GLU A 180 -19.04 -0.87 8.33
C GLU A 180 -17.78 -0.01 8.14
N GLY A 181 -16.78 -0.19 9.01
CA GLY A 181 -15.51 0.54 8.95
C GLY A 181 -14.70 0.27 7.68
N LEU A 182 -14.90 -0.89 7.06
CA LEU A 182 -14.21 -1.30 5.83
C LEU A 182 -14.92 -0.89 4.54
N LYS A 183 -16.10 -0.29 4.57
CA LYS A 183 -16.87 0.10 3.37
C LYS A 183 -16.11 0.99 2.39
N GLY A 184 -15.13 1.73 2.86
CA GLY A 184 -14.26 2.57 2.03
C GLY A 184 -13.12 1.84 1.32
N ASN A 185 -12.97 0.51 1.50
CA ASN A 185 -11.87 -0.29 1.01
C ASN A 185 -12.36 -1.50 0.21
N ILE A 186 -11.91 -1.63 -1.04
CA ILE A 186 -12.35 -2.70 -1.94
C ILE A 186 -11.28 -3.80 -2.00
N CYS A 187 -11.70 -5.04 -1.71
CA CYS A 187 -10.93 -6.25 -1.96
C CYS A 187 -11.65 -7.15 -2.96
N ARG A 188 -10.98 -7.53 -4.06
CA ARG A 188 -11.56 -8.42 -5.09
C ARG A 188 -11.30 -9.90 -4.82
N CYS A 189 -10.39 -10.23 -3.91
CA CYS A 189 -9.87 -11.58 -3.75
C CYS A 189 -10.52 -12.36 -2.61
N THR A 190 -10.65 -11.75 -1.42
CA THR A 190 -10.88 -12.47 -0.15
C THR A 190 -12.35 -12.67 0.21
N GLY A 191 -13.28 -11.97 -0.40
CA GLY A 191 -14.68 -11.92 0.05
C GLY A 191 -14.86 -11.32 1.45
N TYR A 192 -13.82 -10.64 1.98
CA TYR A 192 -13.77 -9.96 3.29
C TYR A 192 -13.78 -10.85 4.53
N GLN A 193 -14.15 -12.12 4.47
CA GLN A 193 -14.27 -13.00 5.64
C GLN A 193 -12.99 -13.02 6.48
N ASN A 194 -11.86 -13.31 5.85
CA ASN A 194 -10.58 -13.36 6.54
C ASN A 194 -10.08 -11.97 6.97
N ILE A 195 -10.44 -10.91 6.25
CA ILE A 195 -10.10 -9.54 6.65
C ILE A 195 -10.83 -9.16 7.94
N VAL A 196 -12.12 -9.49 8.05
CA VAL A 196 -12.91 -9.26 9.27
C VAL A 196 -12.33 -10.06 10.42
N LYS A 197 -12.06 -11.37 10.20
CA LYS A 197 -11.42 -12.22 11.22
C LYS A 197 -10.07 -11.67 11.67
N ALA A 198 -9.21 -11.25 10.74
CA ALA A 198 -7.93 -10.64 11.05
C ALA A 198 -8.09 -9.34 11.87
N THR A 199 -9.09 -8.53 11.55
CA THR A 199 -9.36 -7.29 12.28
C THR A 199 -9.77 -7.57 13.73
N LEU A 200 -10.64 -8.57 13.96
CA LEU A 200 -11.04 -8.97 15.32
C LEU A 200 -9.87 -9.55 16.10
N ALA A 201 -9.03 -10.39 15.48
CA ALA A 201 -7.82 -10.92 16.10
C ALA A 201 -6.83 -9.80 16.46
N ALA A 202 -6.65 -8.81 15.58
CA ALA A 202 -5.82 -7.63 15.87
C ALA A 202 -6.37 -6.82 17.05
N ALA A 203 -7.70 -6.70 17.17
CA ALA A 203 -8.33 -6.05 18.30
C ALA A 203 -8.03 -6.75 19.63
N GLU A 204 -8.03 -8.08 19.63
CA GLU A 204 -7.65 -8.87 20.82
C GLU A 204 -6.18 -8.69 21.18
N ALA A 205 -5.29 -8.79 20.19
CA ALA A 205 -3.84 -8.61 20.39
C ALA A 205 -3.45 -7.21 20.90
N LYS A 206 -4.18 -6.16 20.47
CA LYS A 206 -3.92 -4.78 20.95
C LYS A 206 -4.45 -4.52 22.38
N ARG A 207 -5.29 -5.39 22.94
CA ARG A 207 -5.80 -5.28 24.33
C ARG A 207 -4.99 -6.08 25.34
N SER A 208 -4.26 -7.11 24.89
CA SER A 208 -3.38 -7.94 25.71
C SER A 208 -2.05 -7.25 26.01
#